data_6e1d1c5f5d7e921d301b5876968ef2a2
#
_entry.id   6e1d1c5f5d7e921d301b5876968ef2a2
#
_cell.length_a   1.000
_cell.length_b   1.000
_cell.length_c   1.000
_cell.angle_alpha   90.00
_cell.angle_beta   90.00
_cell.angle_gamma   90.00
#
_symmetry.space_group_name_H-M   'P 1'
#
loop_
_entity.id
_entity.type
_entity.pdbx_description
1 polymer ?
#
loop_
_entity_poly.entity_id
_entity_poly.type
_entity_poly.pdbx_seq_one_letter_code
_entity_poly.pdbx_strand_id
1 'polypeptide(L)'
;MTTQVTMPAPFLVRLIGELPAVEAVKLEEAPTLPKITRLRELASRRVAIFGGLGGVYFFEELSRGADGAMTGFPYPEALHAIREHFMAGRREQARALFYRWLPLIRYESQPGAQPGSSIAIRKEIFRRRGWIASARVRPPAAALDPATLAELTELLAAVAPSRSGSTSPA
;
A
#
# COMPACT_ATOMS: atom_id res chain seq x y z
N MET A 1 -5.55 13.77 10.15
CA MET A 1 -6.82 14.33 9.64
C MET A 1 -6.78 14.21 8.13
N THR A 2 -7.66 13.43 7.55
CA THR A 2 -7.94 13.52 6.12
C THR A 2 -8.78 14.77 5.93
N THR A 3 -8.42 15.61 4.98
CA THR A 3 -9.10 16.89 4.74
C THR A 3 -10.54 16.74 4.25
N GLN A 4 -10.98 15.51 3.94
CA GLN A 4 -12.30 15.16 3.38
C GLN A 4 -12.67 15.97 2.13
N VAL A 5 -11.69 16.56 1.48
CA VAL A 5 -11.89 17.30 0.23
C VAL A 5 -11.89 16.32 -0.92
N THR A 6 -13.06 16.14 -1.53
CA THR A 6 -13.21 15.36 -2.75
C THR A 6 -12.66 16.15 -3.94
N MET A 7 -11.70 15.54 -4.66
CA MET A 7 -11.16 16.10 -5.89
C MET A 7 -11.59 15.23 -7.08
N PRO A 8 -12.65 15.61 -7.80
CA PRO A 8 -13.13 14.82 -8.94
C PRO A 8 -12.09 14.79 -10.07
N ALA A 9 -12.13 13.73 -10.90
CA ALA A 9 -11.15 13.55 -11.96
C ALA A 9 -11.03 14.77 -12.90
N PRO A 10 -12.10 15.45 -13.34
CA PRO A 10 -11.99 16.65 -14.16
C PRO A 10 -11.19 17.78 -13.51
N PHE A 11 -11.32 17.94 -12.19
CA PHE A 11 -10.54 18.93 -11.45
C PHE A 11 -9.05 18.57 -11.43
N LEU A 12 -8.71 17.32 -11.18
CA LEU A 12 -7.32 16.85 -11.22
C LEU A 12 -6.72 16.97 -12.62
N VAL A 13 -7.49 16.65 -13.67
CA VAL A 13 -7.07 16.82 -15.08
C VAL A 13 -6.73 18.28 -15.38
N ARG A 14 -7.57 19.22 -14.92
CA ARG A 14 -7.31 20.65 -15.06
C ARG A 14 -6.03 21.06 -14.35
N LEU A 15 -5.85 20.65 -13.09
CA LEU A 15 -4.61 20.95 -12.34
C LEU A 15 -3.37 20.40 -13.04
N ILE A 16 -3.44 19.18 -13.56
CA ILE A 16 -2.35 18.57 -14.33
C ILE A 16 -2.01 19.41 -15.58
N GLY A 17 -3.02 19.93 -16.26
CA GLY A 17 -2.84 20.75 -17.45
C GLY A 17 -2.27 22.14 -17.15
N GLU A 18 -2.79 22.79 -16.12
CA GLU A 18 -2.43 24.18 -15.76
C GLU A 18 -1.13 24.29 -14.98
N LEU A 19 -0.74 23.25 -14.23
CA LEU A 19 0.40 23.30 -13.30
C LEU A 19 1.49 22.32 -13.74
N PRO A 20 2.50 22.71 -14.51
CA PRO A 20 3.61 21.83 -14.93
C PRO A 20 4.37 21.18 -13.78
N ALA A 21 4.40 21.82 -12.60
CA ALA A 21 5.04 21.30 -11.39
C ALA A 21 4.31 20.08 -10.78
N VAL A 22 3.08 19.76 -11.20
CA VAL A 22 2.39 18.54 -10.78
C VAL A 22 2.94 17.35 -11.55
N GLU A 23 3.91 16.67 -11.02
CA GLU A 23 4.56 15.50 -11.64
C GLU A 23 3.90 14.17 -11.25
N ALA A 24 3.20 14.14 -10.14
CA ALA A 24 2.57 12.93 -9.60
C ALA A 24 1.24 13.22 -8.89
N VAL A 25 0.38 12.22 -8.89
CA VAL A 25 -0.88 12.20 -8.12
C VAL A 25 -0.91 10.94 -7.27
N LYS A 26 -1.09 11.10 -5.95
CA LYS A 26 -1.40 10.00 -5.04
C LYS A 26 -2.90 9.93 -4.84
N LEU A 27 -3.52 8.84 -5.25
CA LEU A 27 -4.96 8.63 -5.13
C LEU A 27 -5.27 7.80 -3.88
N GLU A 28 -5.97 8.42 -2.93
CA GLU A 28 -6.43 7.76 -1.69
C GLU A 28 -7.94 7.90 -1.47
N GLU A 29 -8.62 8.61 -2.35
CA GLU A 29 -10.06 8.78 -2.29
C GLU A 29 -10.76 7.66 -3.07
N ALA A 30 -11.49 6.82 -2.36
CA ALA A 30 -12.28 5.75 -2.98
C ALA A 30 -13.50 6.34 -3.74
N PRO A 31 -13.88 5.74 -4.88
CA PRO A 31 -13.23 4.61 -5.54
C PRO A 31 -12.01 5.04 -6.39
N THR A 32 -10.82 4.46 -6.11
CA THR A 32 -9.59 4.83 -6.83
C THR A 32 -9.57 4.31 -8.26
N LEU A 33 -10.07 3.09 -8.48
CA LEU A 33 -9.96 2.39 -9.75
C LEU A 33 -10.58 3.14 -10.94
N PRO A 34 -11.85 3.57 -10.93
CA PRO A 34 -12.41 4.35 -12.03
C PRO A 34 -11.76 5.72 -12.18
N LYS A 35 -11.28 6.31 -11.07
CA LYS A 35 -10.57 7.59 -11.10
C LYS A 35 -9.23 7.48 -11.83
N ILE A 36 -8.45 6.41 -11.60
CA ILE A 36 -7.21 6.14 -12.34
C ILE A 36 -7.50 6.04 -13.84
N THR A 37 -8.49 5.22 -14.23
CA THR A 37 -8.89 5.09 -15.64
C THR A 37 -9.20 6.46 -16.23
N ARG A 38 -10.03 7.24 -15.55
CA ARG A 38 -10.46 8.56 -16.05
C ARG A 38 -9.30 9.57 -16.17
N LEU A 39 -8.36 9.54 -15.24
CA LEU A 39 -7.16 10.38 -15.34
C LEU A 39 -6.27 9.98 -16.52
N ARG A 40 -6.11 8.68 -16.79
CA ARG A 40 -5.33 8.20 -17.95
C ARG A 40 -5.96 8.57 -19.28
N GLU A 41 -7.29 8.59 -19.34
CA GLU A 41 -8.03 8.97 -20.54
C GLU A 41 -7.99 10.47 -20.82
N LEU A 42 -8.07 11.31 -19.79
CA LEU A 42 -8.34 12.74 -19.95
C LEU A 42 -7.13 13.65 -19.73
N ALA A 43 -6.10 13.19 -19.05
CA ALA A 43 -4.97 14.06 -18.75
C ALA A 43 -4.22 14.45 -20.04
N SER A 44 -3.97 15.74 -20.22
CA SER A 44 -3.31 16.31 -21.40
C SER A 44 -1.82 15.97 -21.48
N ARG A 45 -1.23 15.51 -20.37
CA ARG A 45 0.13 15.03 -20.29
C ARG A 45 0.24 13.88 -19.31
N ARG A 46 1.30 13.09 -19.45
CA ARG A 46 1.58 12.01 -18.51
C ARG A 46 2.11 12.56 -17.19
N VAL A 47 1.49 12.10 -16.10
CA VAL A 47 1.97 12.24 -14.73
C VAL A 47 2.04 10.87 -14.07
N ALA A 48 2.88 10.70 -13.07
CA ALA A 48 2.86 9.48 -12.28
C ALA A 48 1.57 9.39 -11.47
N ILE A 49 0.94 8.21 -11.45
CA ILE A 49 -0.24 7.95 -10.63
C ILE A 49 0.11 6.84 -9.64
N PHE A 50 0.03 7.15 -8.36
CA PHE A 50 0.24 6.19 -7.28
C PHE A 50 -1.08 5.90 -6.58
N GLY A 51 -1.37 4.61 -6.36
CA GLY A 51 -2.41 4.21 -5.42
C GLY A 51 -1.98 4.50 -3.98
N GLY A 52 -2.94 4.60 -3.10
CA GLY A 52 -2.75 4.71 -1.66
C GLY A 52 -3.52 3.61 -0.94
N LEU A 53 -4.39 3.97 0.01
CA LEU A 53 -5.30 3.04 0.73
C LEU A 53 -4.61 1.76 1.24
N GLY A 54 -3.37 1.90 1.74
CA GLY A 54 -2.60 0.75 2.23
C GLY A 54 -2.12 -0.23 1.15
N GLY A 55 -2.44 -0.03 -0.11
CA GLY A 55 -2.13 -0.95 -1.21
C GLY A 55 -3.18 -2.04 -1.44
N VAL A 56 -4.36 -1.93 -0.84
CA VAL A 56 -5.43 -2.95 -0.90
C VAL A 56 -5.88 -3.27 -2.33
N TYR A 57 -5.78 -2.30 -3.24
CA TYR A 57 -6.16 -2.43 -4.65
C TYR A 57 -4.96 -2.40 -5.60
N PHE A 58 -3.76 -2.66 -5.10
CA PHE A 58 -2.53 -2.39 -5.84
C PHE A 58 -2.47 -3.08 -7.21
N PHE A 59 -2.87 -4.36 -7.31
CA PHE A 59 -2.87 -5.08 -8.58
C PHE A 59 -3.88 -4.51 -9.58
N GLU A 60 -5.07 -4.17 -9.11
CA GLU A 60 -6.13 -3.57 -9.92
C GLU A 60 -5.75 -2.14 -10.35
N GLU A 61 -5.10 -1.39 -9.49
CA GLU A 61 -4.59 -0.05 -9.79
C GLU A 61 -3.50 -0.08 -10.87
N LEU A 62 -2.54 -1.02 -10.78
CA LEU A 62 -1.58 -1.27 -11.85
C LEU A 62 -2.27 -1.64 -13.17
N SER A 63 -3.32 -2.46 -13.10
CA SER A 63 -4.11 -2.89 -14.26
C SER A 63 -4.84 -1.74 -14.95
N ARG A 64 -5.07 -0.64 -14.25
CA ARG A 64 -5.69 0.58 -14.77
C ARG A 64 -4.66 1.68 -15.10
N GLY A 65 -3.39 1.35 -15.01
CA GLY A 65 -2.30 2.23 -15.42
C GLY A 65 -1.69 3.05 -14.28
N ALA A 66 -1.88 2.69 -13.02
CA ALA A 66 -1.07 3.24 -11.95
C ALA A 66 0.41 2.87 -12.16
N ASP A 67 1.30 3.74 -11.76
CA ASP A 67 2.75 3.53 -11.86
C ASP A 67 3.32 2.80 -10.64
N GLY A 68 2.57 2.79 -9.55
CA GLY A 68 2.98 2.16 -8.30
C GLY A 68 2.00 2.41 -7.17
N ALA A 69 2.42 2.15 -5.94
CA ALA A 69 1.69 2.51 -4.73
C ALA A 69 2.56 3.32 -3.78
N MET A 70 1.95 4.30 -3.11
CA MET A 70 2.59 5.07 -2.05
C MET A 70 1.87 4.75 -0.75
N THR A 71 2.38 3.77 -0.04
CA THR A 71 1.78 3.22 1.17
C THR A 71 2.84 3.00 2.25
N GLY A 72 2.40 2.89 3.51
CA GLY A 72 3.28 2.51 4.61
C GLY A 72 3.36 1.00 4.83
N PHE A 73 2.92 0.16 3.91
CA PHE A 73 2.94 -1.29 4.07
C PHE A 73 4.35 -1.78 4.42
N PRO A 74 4.50 -2.61 5.48
CA PRO A 74 5.81 -2.89 6.07
C PRO A 74 6.65 -3.94 5.30
N TYR A 75 6.20 -4.35 4.12
CA TYR A 75 6.95 -5.21 3.19
C TYR A 75 7.01 -4.55 1.79
N PRO A 76 7.75 -3.42 1.64
CA PRO A 76 7.85 -2.73 0.35
C PRO A 76 8.45 -3.62 -0.74
N GLU A 77 9.32 -4.57 -0.36
CA GLU A 77 9.87 -5.57 -1.28
C GLU A 77 8.80 -6.46 -1.93
N ALA A 78 7.71 -6.76 -1.22
CA ALA A 78 6.60 -7.51 -1.79
C ALA A 78 5.86 -6.69 -2.86
N LEU A 79 5.57 -5.43 -2.57
CA LEU A 79 4.94 -4.52 -3.54
C LEU A 79 5.86 -4.27 -4.74
N HIS A 80 7.16 -4.12 -4.51
CA HIS A 80 8.14 -3.99 -5.58
C HIS A 80 8.13 -5.23 -6.49
N ALA A 81 8.20 -6.43 -5.93
CA ALA A 81 8.17 -7.66 -6.71
C ALA A 81 6.85 -7.84 -7.50
N ILE A 82 5.71 -7.47 -6.92
CA ILE A 82 4.41 -7.48 -7.62
C ILE A 82 4.46 -6.56 -8.84
N ARG A 83 4.97 -5.34 -8.65
CA ARG A 83 5.12 -4.36 -9.73
C ARG A 83 6.07 -4.86 -10.81
N GLU A 84 7.22 -5.39 -10.46
CA GLU A 84 8.22 -5.92 -11.42
C GLU A 84 7.64 -7.07 -12.25
N HIS A 85 6.92 -8.02 -11.65
CA HIS A 85 6.22 -9.04 -12.41
C HIS A 85 5.18 -8.43 -13.36
N PHE A 86 4.40 -7.45 -12.86
CA PHE A 86 3.37 -6.80 -13.66
C PHE A 86 3.97 -6.07 -14.87
N MET A 87 4.99 -5.24 -14.65
CA MET A 87 5.65 -4.45 -15.69
C MET A 87 6.39 -5.30 -16.72
N ALA A 88 6.85 -6.49 -16.31
CA ALA A 88 7.47 -7.47 -17.20
C ALA A 88 6.45 -8.34 -17.97
N GLY A 89 5.15 -8.01 -17.90
CA GLY A 89 4.09 -8.78 -18.56
C GLY A 89 3.72 -10.11 -17.86
N ARG A 90 4.38 -10.46 -16.78
CA ARG A 90 4.11 -11.69 -16.00
C ARG A 90 2.91 -11.50 -15.08
N ARG A 91 1.77 -11.24 -15.69
CA ARG A 91 0.55 -10.76 -15.01
C ARG A 91 -0.01 -11.76 -13.99
N GLU A 92 0.01 -13.05 -14.32
CA GLU A 92 -0.48 -14.12 -13.41
C GLU A 92 0.43 -14.25 -12.18
N GLN A 93 1.74 -14.13 -12.35
CA GLN A 93 2.69 -14.14 -11.24
C GLN A 93 2.50 -12.91 -10.32
N ALA A 94 2.30 -11.74 -10.91
CA ALA A 94 1.98 -10.52 -10.15
C ALA A 94 0.70 -10.69 -9.33
N ARG A 95 -0.36 -11.24 -9.95
CA ARG A 95 -1.65 -11.48 -9.29
C ARG A 95 -1.52 -12.48 -8.15
N ALA A 96 -0.87 -13.63 -8.40
CA ALA A 96 -0.67 -14.67 -7.39
C ALA A 96 0.11 -14.13 -6.19
N LEU A 97 1.17 -13.34 -6.45
CA LEU A 97 1.96 -12.72 -5.40
C LEU A 97 1.14 -11.68 -4.63
N PHE A 98 0.36 -10.84 -5.32
CA PHE A 98 -0.53 -9.88 -4.68
C PHE A 98 -1.55 -10.56 -3.77
N TYR A 99 -2.23 -11.59 -4.24
CA TYR A 99 -3.23 -12.32 -3.46
C TYR A 99 -2.62 -13.03 -2.25
N ARG A 100 -1.39 -13.51 -2.37
CA ARG A 100 -0.66 -14.05 -1.22
C ARG A 100 -0.48 -13.01 -0.12
N TRP A 101 -0.14 -11.77 -0.46
CA TRP A 101 0.11 -10.70 0.51
C TRP A 101 -1.15 -9.94 0.93
N LEU A 102 -2.24 -10.05 0.17
CA LEU A 102 -3.48 -9.29 0.39
C LEU A 102 -4.06 -9.44 1.80
N PRO A 103 -4.06 -10.62 2.44
CA PRO A 103 -4.56 -10.75 3.82
C PRO A 103 -3.81 -9.84 4.80
N LEU A 104 -2.48 -9.75 4.70
CA LEU A 104 -1.68 -8.89 5.56
C LEU A 104 -1.83 -7.41 5.17
N ILE A 105 -1.86 -7.08 3.87
CA ILE A 105 -2.12 -5.72 3.37
C ILE A 105 -3.45 -5.21 3.93
N ARG A 106 -4.50 -5.99 3.81
CA ARG A 106 -5.84 -5.66 4.34
C ARG A 106 -5.83 -5.50 5.86
N TYR A 107 -5.18 -6.41 6.56
CA TYR A 107 -5.11 -6.41 8.02
C TYR A 107 -4.35 -5.18 8.55
N GLU A 108 -3.22 -4.84 7.93
CA GLU A 108 -2.43 -3.66 8.31
C GLU A 108 -3.16 -2.36 8.00
N SER A 109 -3.80 -2.24 6.84
CA SER A 109 -4.46 -1.00 6.44
C SER A 109 -5.73 -0.71 7.22
N GLN A 110 -6.44 -1.74 7.68
CA GLN A 110 -7.70 -1.65 8.43
C GLN A 110 -8.60 -0.50 7.97
N PRO A 111 -9.12 -0.52 6.73
CA PRO A 111 -9.97 0.55 6.23
C PRO A 111 -11.16 0.80 7.16
N GLY A 112 -11.33 2.04 7.62
CA GLY A 112 -12.40 2.42 8.55
C GLY A 112 -12.08 2.22 10.03
N ALA A 113 -10.91 1.72 10.40
CA ALA A 113 -10.49 1.60 11.79
C ALA A 113 -10.20 2.98 12.43
N GLN A 114 -10.09 2.98 13.75
CA GLN A 114 -9.75 4.19 14.50
C GLN A 114 -8.41 4.79 14.04
N PRO A 115 -8.27 6.13 14.07
CA PRO A 115 -7.02 6.78 13.71
C PRO A 115 -5.83 6.20 14.48
N GLY A 116 -4.81 5.75 13.75
CA GLY A 116 -3.59 5.20 14.34
C GLY A 116 -3.53 3.66 14.48
N SER A 117 -4.62 2.92 14.26
CA SER A 117 -4.61 1.45 14.34
C SER A 117 -3.60 0.84 13.36
N SER A 118 -3.62 1.26 12.11
CA SER A 118 -2.65 0.82 11.09
C SER A 118 -1.21 1.14 11.47
N ILE A 119 -0.98 2.28 12.14
CA ILE A 119 0.37 2.68 12.59
C ILE A 119 0.87 1.74 13.68
N ALA A 120 0.02 1.31 14.61
CA ALA A 120 0.39 0.39 15.68
C ALA A 120 0.78 -0.99 15.11
N ILE A 121 -0.03 -1.54 14.19
CA ILE A 121 0.26 -2.81 13.50
C ILE A 121 1.56 -2.70 12.70
N ARG A 122 1.72 -1.64 11.93
CA ARG A 122 2.92 -1.38 11.10
C ARG A 122 4.19 -1.34 11.96
N LYS A 123 4.15 -0.61 13.06
CA LYS A 123 5.30 -0.52 13.98
C LYS A 123 5.62 -1.85 14.64
N GLU A 124 4.62 -2.65 14.99
CA GLU A 124 4.85 -3.99 15.52
C GLU A 124 5.52 -4.91 14.47
N ILE A 125 5.09 -4.82 13.21
CA ILE A 125 5.77 -5.55 12.13
C ILE A 125 7.21 -5.08 11.97
N PHE A 126 7.46 -3.77 11.96
CA PHE A 126 8.82 -3.22 11.89
C PHE A 126 9.70 -3.70 13.04
N ARG A 127 9.15 -3.75 14.26
CA ARG A 127 9.86 -4.30 15.42
C ARG A 127 10.21 -5.78 15.24
N ARG A 128 9.25 -6.60 14.79
CA ARG A 128 9.49 -8.03 14.50
C ARG A 128 10.49 -8.25 13.37
N ARG A 129 10.59 -7.33 12.44
CA ARG A 129 11.60 -7.31 11.38
C ARG A 129 12.98 -6.81 11.86
N GLY A 130 13.07 -6.28 13.07
CA GLY A 130 14.30 -5.70 13.61
C GLY A 130 14.63 -4.30 13.05
N TRP A 131 13.69 -3.64 12.38
CA TRP A 131 13.92 -2.32 11.80
C TRP A 131 13.83 -1.18 12.82
N ILE A 132 13.05 -1.39 13.88
CA ILE A 132 12.94 -0.47 15.02
C ILE A 132 12.99 -1.25 16.34
N ALA A 133 13.51 -0.62 17.37
CA ALA A 133 13.62 -1.25 18.70
C ALA A 133 12.28 -1.31 19.45
N SER A 134 11.34 -0.39 19.17
CA SER A 134 10.08 -0.27 19.88
C SER A 134 8.90 -0.01 18.97
N ALA A 135 7.80 -0.74 19.19
CA ALA A 135 6.52 -0.52 18.51
C ALA A 135 5.64 0.54 19.19
N ARG A 136 6.16 1.26 20.22
CA ARG A 136 5.38 2.27 20.94
C ARG A 136 4.81 3.32 19.98
N VAL A 137 3.52 3.61 20.12
CA VAL A 137 2.81 4.64 19.36
C VAL A 137 2.53 5.87 20.21
N ARG A 138 2.31 7.00 19.58
CA ARG A 138 1.90 8.24 20.25
C ARG A 138 0.37 8.30 20.40
N PRO A 139 -0.16 8.86 21.48
CA PRO A 139 -1.58 9.16 21.58
C PRO A 139 -2.07 9.99 20.37
N PRO A 140 -3.31 9.81 19.91
CA PRO A 140 -4.37 8.96 20.47
C PRO A 140 -4.30 7.47 20.09
N ALA A 141 -3.28 7.02 19.32
CA ALA A 141 -3.15 5.61 18.97
C ALA A 141 -2.87 4.77 20.22
N ALA A 142 -3.57 3.64 20.33
CA ALA A 142 -3.42 2.68 21.41
C ALA A 142 -2.41 1.57 21.06
N ALA A 143 -1.86 0.93 22.09
CA ALA A 143 -1.13 -0.32 21.91
C ALA A 143 -2.05 -1.42 21.40
N LEU A 144 -1.48 -2.39 20.69
CA LEU A 144 -2.23 -3.55 20.20
C LEU A 144 -2.64 -4.46 21.38
N ASP A 145 -3.87 -4.94 21.32
CA ASP A 145 -4.35 -5.94 22.26
C ASP A 145 -3.80 -7.35 21.95
N PRO A 146 -3.88 -8.30 22.90
CA PRO A 146 -3.33 -9.64 22.72
C PRO A 146 -3.94 -10.43 21.54
N ALA A 147 -5.22 -10.22 21.24
CA ALA A 147 -5.87 -10.92 20.12
C ALA A 147 -5.33 -10.41 18.79
N THR A 148 -5.20 -9.10 18.62
CA THR A 148 -4.57 -8.48 17.45
C THR A 148 -3.13 -8.97 17.26
N LEU A 149 -2.35 -9.12 18.35
CA LEU A 149 -0.99 -9.64 18.28
C LEU A 149 -0.93 -11.12 17.86
N ALA A 150 -1.88 -11.94 18.29
CA ALA A 150 -2.01 -13.35 17.91
C ALA A 150 -2.37 -13.47 16.42
N GLU A 151 -3.42 -12.79 15.98
CA GLU A 151 -3.86 -12.74 14.58
C GLU A 151 -2.74 -12.27 13.64
N LEU A 152 -2.00 -11.23 14.04
CA LEU A 152 -0.86 -10.75 13.29
C LEU A 152 0.24 -11.81 13.16
N THR A 153 0.46 -12.62 14.20
CA THR A 153 1.44 -13.71 14.18
C THR A 153 1.06 -14.78 13.17
N GLU A 154 -0.20 -15.18 13.14
CA GLU A 154 -0.72 -16.14 12.18
C GLU A 154 -0.62 -15.61 10.73
N LEU A 155 -1.02 -14.38 10.50
CA LEU A 155 -0.92 -13.74 9.18
C LEU A 155 0.52 -13.66 8.69
N LEU A 156 1.46 -13.28 9.55
CA LEU A 156 2.87 -13.21 9.18
C LEU A 156 3.43 -14.60 8.84
N ALA A 157 3.05 -15.63 9.57
CA ALA A 157 3.46 -17.00 9.27
C ALA A 157 2.91 -17.48 7.92
N ALA A 158 1.70 -17.05 7.54
CA ALA A 158 1.06 -17.45 6.29
C ALA A 158 1.64 -16.76 5.05
N VAL A 159 2.09 -15.50 5.17
CA VAL A 159 2.49 -14.69 4.00
C VAL A 159 4.01 -14.59 3.83
N ALA A 160 4.77 -14.50 4.91
CA ALA A 160 6.23 -14.44 4.84
C ALA A 160 6.79 -15.86 4.63
N PRO A 161 7.68 -16.08 3.65
CA PRO A 161 8.41 -17.33 3.60
C PRO A 161 9.18 -17.49 4.92
N SER A 162 9.04 -18.66 5.55
CA SER A 162 9.92 -19.02 6.64
C SER A 162 11.37 -18.78 6.17
N ARG A 163 12.14 -18.02 6.95
CA ARG A 163 13.57 -17.90 6.72
C ARG A 163 14.16 -19.31 6.87
N SER A 164 14.23 -20.05 5.77
CA SER A 164 15.05 -21.24 5.74
C SER A 164 16.49 -20.80 5.86
N GLY A 165 17.08 -21.06 7.05
CA GLY A 165 18.51 -21.09 7.34
C GLY A 165 19.39 -20.04 6.64
N SER A 166 19.66 -18.91 7.30
CA SER A 166 20.91 -18.23 7.08
C SER A 166 22.00 -19.12 7.73
N THR A 167 22.63 -19.98 6.95
CA THR A 167 23.96 -20.45 7.28
C THR A 167 24.86 -19.23 7.40
N SER A 168 25.28 -18.94 8.63
CA SER A 168 26.32 -17.97 8.91
C SER A 168 27.58 -18.37 8.14
N PRO A 169 28.21 -17.51 7.38
CA PRO A 169 29.57 -17.79 6.94
C PRO A 169 30.50 -17.67 8.14
N ALA A 170 31.31 -18.68 8.31
CA ALA A 170 32.44 -18.72 9.27
C ALA A 170 33.48 -17.67 8.91
#